data_36f5784eaa5860b7d5fb38f6cc6f416e
#
_entry.id   36f5784eaa5860b7d5fb38f6cc6f416e
#
_cell.length_a   1.000
_cell.length_b   1.000
_cell.length_c   1.000
_cell.angle_alpha   90.00
_cell.angle_beta   90.00
_cell.angle_gamma   90.00
#
_symmetry.space_group_name_H-M   'P 1'
#
loop_
_entity.id
_entity.type
_entity.pdbx_description
1 polymer ?
#
loop_
_entity_poly.entity_id
_entity_poly.type
_entity_poly.pdbx_seq_one_letter_code
_entity_poly.pdbx_strand_id
1 'polypeptide(L)'
;MKNSILTTFILLFILFSSFTTQAQEIKLASWNIPWLGSHEYNQRTDSDYKELALYAEQLDADVIALQEVESEYWARKVFGDDYNYYFSTKDWVQRVGVAVKKSSGINVTAKEYKALDVGRVRYGMDITLTKNDKTLHLLAVHLKSGCFTAPLDSKSVKAMPSSSVNEKRLKEACTKLSNQIKPLEQWIDTHAEQDTAYIVLGDFNRRFSQDIALKYSEDKGLWQALNDEGQEALWTPTATKNSDCWGGHYKDYIDHIVFSPKAKENYIEASFDQLVFKPKYTKELSQTLSDHCPISVKVKL
;
A
#
# COMPACT_ATOMS: atom_id res chain seq x y z
N MET A 1 14.59 -85.68 -10.43
CA MET A 1 13.55 -84.72 -10.17
C MET A 1 14.23 -83.43 -9.55
N LYS A 2 14.42 -82.36 -10.33
CA LYS A 2 15.04 -81.13 -9.86
C LYS A 2 13.94 -80.09 -9.80
N ASN A 3 13.58 -79.64 -8.58
CA ASN A 3 12.63 -78.53 -8.37
C ASN A 3 13.37 -77.19 -8.49
N SER A 4 12.99 -76.40 -9.49
CA SER A 4 13.44 -75.03 -9.67
C SER A 4 12.46 -74.07 -8.95
N ILE A 5 12.94 -73.42 -7.93
CA ILE A 5 12.15 -72.34 -7.22
C ILE A 5 12.42 -71.07 -7.96
N LEU A 6 11.38 -70.55 -8.61
CA LEU A 6 11.38 -69.27 -9.29
C LEU A 6 11.01 -68.16 -8.26
N THR A 7 12.01 -67.35 -7.81
CA THR A 7 11.81 -66.25 -6.88
C THR A 7 11.45 -65.04 -7.68
N THR A 8 10.18 -64.62 -7.61
CA THR A 8 9.69 -63.39 -8.25
C THR A 8 10.00 -62.17 -7.35
N PHE A 9 10.94 -61.31 -7.77
CA PHE A 9 11.21 -60.06 -7.16
C PHE A 9 10.15 -59.06 -7.61
N ILE A 10 9.25 -58.62 -6.70
CA ILE A 10 8.31 -57.54 -6.92
C ILE A 10 9.06 -56.22 -6.60
N LEU A 11 9.42 -55.45 -7.63
CA LEU A 11 9.99 -54.12 -7.49
C LEU A 11 8.84 -53.16 -7.18
N LEU A 12 8.74 -52.74 -5.92
CA LEU A 12 7.78 -51.72 -5.50
C LEU A 12 8.31 -50.33 -5.92
N PHE A 13 7.82 -49.78 -7.04
CA PHE A 13 8.10 -48.43 -7.45
C PHE A 13 7.28 -47.45 -6.57
N ILE A 14 7.91 -46.89 -5.55
CA ILE A 14 7.32 -45.78 -4.78
C ILE A 14 7.45 -44.52 -5.64
N LEU A 15 6.36 -44.10 -6.29
CA LEU A 15 6.22 -42.80 -6.93
C LEU A 15 6.20 -41.74 -5.86
N PHE A 16 7.34 -41.12 -5.58
CA PHE A 16 7.39 -39.86 -4.84
C PHE A 16 6.77 -38.79 -5.73
N SER A 17 5.46 -38.53 -5.53
CA SER A 17 4.81 -37.35 -6.05
C SER A 17 5.39 -36.15 -5.31
N SER A 18 6.37 -35.48 -5.89
CA SER A 18 6.85 -34.18 -5.42
C SER A 18 5.70 -33.22 -5.58
N PHE A 19 4.95 -32.96 -4.52
CA PHE A 19 4.03 -31.82 -4.46
C PHE A 19 4.88 -30.56 -4.47
N THR A 20 5.13 -30.03 -5.66
CA THR A 20 5.60 -28.64 -5.76
C THR A 20 4.45 -27.77 -5.29
N THR A 21 4.54 -27.24 -4.08
CA THR A 21 3.65 -26.16 -3.63
C THR A 21 3.87 -24.98 -4.57
N GLN A 22 2.98 -24.85 -5.55
CA GLN A 22 3.01 -23.69 -6.44
C GLN A 22 2.72 -22.45 -5.60
N ALA A 23 3.62 -21.46 -5.67
CA ALA A 23 3.39 -20.18 -5.01
C ALA A 23 2.05 -19.63 -5.46
N GLN A 24 1.18 -19.31 -4.51
CA GLN A 24 -0.13 -18.77 -4.83
C GLN A 24 -0.02 -17.28 -5.17
N GLU A 25 -0.71 -16.89 -6.24
CA GLU A 25 -0.87 -15.47 -6.55
C GLU A 25 -1.79 -14.83 -5.51
N ILE A 26 -1.39 -13.66 -5.01
CA ILE A 26 -2.21 -12.79 -4.19
C ILE A 26 -2.28 -11.40 -4.81
N LYS A 27 -3.43 -10.77 -4.72
CA LYS A 27 -3.63 -9.39 -5.18
C LYS A 27 -3.53 -8.44 -4.00
N LEU A 28 -2.55 -7.54 -4.03
CA LEU A 28 -2.37 -6.46 -3.09
C LEU A 28 -2.95 -5.17 -3.67
N ALA A 29 -3.65 -4.40 -2.86
CA ALA A 29 -4.23 -3.13 -3.26
C ALA A 29 -3.99 -2.03 -2.22
N SER A 30 -4.09 -0.79 -2.66
CA SER A 30 -4.19 0.39 -1.80
C SER A 30 -5.38 1.25 -2.24
N TRP A 31 -6.17 1.70 -1.27
CA TRP A 31 -7.30 2.58 -1.52
C TRP A 31 -7.48 3.58 -0.38
N ASN A 32 -7.30 4.85 -0.67
CA ASN A 32 -7.72 5.95 0.20
C ASN A 32 -9.21 6.22 -0.08
N ILE A 33 -10.06 6.10 0.95
CA ILE A 33 -11.50 6.43 0.88
C ILE A 33 -11.75 7.60 1.82
N PRO A 34 -11.75 8.84 1.32
CA PRO A 34 -11.73 10.04 2.15
C PRO A 34 -12.81 10.07 3.21
N TRP A 35 -12.41 10.19 4.48
CA TRP A 35 -13.30 10.35 5.62
C TRP A 35 -14.38 9.27 5.73
N LEU A 36 -14.04 8.01 5.39
CA LEU A 36 -14.97 6.88 5.53
C LEU A 36 -15.22 6.61 7.02
N GLY A 37 -16.25 7.26 7.57
CA GLY A 37 -16.50 7.24 9.01
C GLY A 37 -17.72 8.04 9.42
N SER A 38 -17.78 8.36 10.71
CA SER A 38 -18.88 9.08 11.36
C SER A 38 -18.82 10.60 11.18
N HIS A 39 -17.70 11.12 10.68
CA HIS A 39 -17.46 12.56 10.62
C HIS A 39 -18.39 13.27 9.63
N GLU A 40 -18.97 14.39 10.03
CA GLU A 40 -19.93 15.16 9.24
C GLU A 40 -19.38 15.74 7.92
N TYR A 41 -18.05 15.84 7.79
CA TYR A 41 -17.39 16.41 6.61
C TYR A 41 -17.68 15.64 5.32
N ASN A 42 -17.90 14.33 5.41
CA ASN A 42 -18.13 13.49 4.24
C ASN A 42 -19.15 12.37 4.53
N GLN A 43 -20.37 12.78 4.86
CA GLN A 43 -21.45 11.82 5.08
C GLN A 43 -21.86 11.15 3.78
N ARG A 44 -21.96 9.83 3.83
CA ARG A 44 -22.40 8.99 2.72
C ARG A 44 -23.78 8.43 2.98
N THR A 45 -24.59 8.36 1.93
CA THR A 45 -25.88 7.67 1.93
C THR A 45 -25.68 6.15 1.77
N ASP A 46 -26.71 5.37 2.02
CA ASP A 46 -26.69 3.93 1.75
C ASP A 46 -26.45 3.61 0.26
N SER A 47 -26.83 4.51 -0.65
CA SER A 47 -26.54 4.39 -2.08
C SER A 47 -25.06 4.53 -2.36
N ASP A 48 -24.37 5.49 -1.70
CA ASP A 48 -22.93 5.71 -1.86
C ASP A 48 -22.14 4.50 -1.35
N TYR A 49 -22.55 3.92 -0.22
CA TYR A 49 -21.95 2.67 0.30
C TYR A 49 -22.13 1.50 -0.66
N LYS A 50 -23.31 1.36 -1.28
CA LYS A 50 -23.54 0.31 -2.29
C LYS A 50 -22.66 0.49 -3.51
N GLU A 51 -22.46 1.71 -3.95
CA GLU A 51 -21.59 2.01 -5.09
C GLU A 51 -20.12 1.74 -4.76
N LEU A 52 -19.65 2.14 -3.57
CA LEU A 52 -18.32 1.79 -3.07
C LEU A 52 -18.12 0.26 -3.00
N ALA A 53 -19.14 -0.48 -2.54
CA ALA A 53 -19.08 -1.94 -2.47
C ALA A 53 -18.97 -2.59 -3.86
N LEU A 54 -19.62 -2.06 -4.89
CA LEU A 54 -19.45 -2.53 -6.27
C LEU A 54 -18.00 -2.34 -6.80
N TYR A 55 -17.34 -1.23 -6.43
CA TYR A 55 -15.93 -1.04 -6.76
C TYR A 55 -15.03 -1.94 -5.92
N ALA A 56 -15.36 -2.21 -4.66
CA ALA A 56 -14.63 -3.16 -3.82
C ALA A 56 -14.73 -4.60 -4.38
N GLU A 57 -15.90 -5.02 -4.87
CA GLU A 57 -16.09 -6.28 -5.59
C GLU A 57 -15.27 -6.36 -6.89
N GLN A 58 -15.23 -5.28 -7.68
CA GLN A 58 -14.41 -5.23 -8.90
C GLN A 58 -12.92 -5.24 -8.58
N LEU A 59 -12.51 -4.59 -7.49
CA LEU A 59 -11.12 -4.61 -7.03
C LEU A 59 -10.68 -6.02 -6.67
N ASP A 60 -11.53 -6.80 -6.01
CA ASP A 60 -11.34 -8.23 -5.65
C ASP A 60 -9.89 -8.53 -5.21
N ALA A 61 -9.41 -7.80 -4.23
CA ALA A 61 -8.05 -7.94 -3.73
C ALA A 61 -8.00 -8.81 -2.47
N ASP A 62 -6.91 -9.58 -2.32
CA ASP A 62 -6.67 -10.43 -1.14
C ASP A 62 -6.24 -9.60 0.07
N VAL A 63 -5.47 -8.54 -0.17
CA VAL A 63 -4.97 -7.62 0.86
C VAL A 63 -5.16 -6.18 0.38
N ILE A 64 -5.78 -5.34 1.21
CA ILE A 64 -6.07 -3.94 0.87
C ILE A 64 -5.53 -3.05 1.99
N ALA A 65 -4.57 -2.20 1.67
CA ALA A 65 -4.19 -1.08 2.53
C ALA A 65 -5.23 0.04 2.39
N LEU A 66 -5.82 0.43 3.51
CA LEU A 66 -6.90 1.40 3.60
C LEU A 66 -6.39 2.69 4.25
N GLN A 67 -6.73 3.83 3.67
CA GLN A 67 -6.45 5.14 4.23
C GLN A 67 -7.75 5.92 4.39
N GLU A 68 -7.77 6.79 5.41
CA GLU A 68 -8.91 7.63 5.78
C GLU A 68 -10.17 6.87 6.20
N VAL A 69 -10.02 5.68 6.73
CA VAL A 69 -11.11 4.83 7.23
C VAL A 69 -11.10 4.82 8.76
N GLU A 70 -12.20 5.19 9.38
CA GLU A 70 -12.29 5.39 10.83
C GLU A 70 -12.14 4.09 11.63
N SER A 71 -12.71 2.99 11.13
CA SER A 71 -12.70 1.71 11.83
C SER A 71 -13.13 0.55 10.96
N GLU A 72 -12.97 -0.67 11.50
CA GLU A 72 -13.51 -1.90 10.94
C GLU A 72 -15.02 -1.81 10.64
N TYR A 73 -15.82 -1.17 11.50
CA TYR A 73 -17.24 -1.01 11.28
C TYR A 73 -17.56 -0.33 9.95
N TRP A 74 -16.84 0.75 9.64
CA TRP A 74 -17.03 1.50 8.39
C TRP A 74 -16.44 0.78 7.18
N ALA A 75 -15.30 0.10 7.35
CA ALA A 75 -14.73 -0.73 6.31
C ALA A 75 -15.67 -1.87 5.90
N ARG A 76 -16.35 -2.51 6.86
CA ARG A 76 -17.34 -3.58 6.60
C ARG A 76 -18.52 -3.13 5.74
N LYS A 77 -18.92 -1.88 5.81
CA LYS A 77 -19.98 -1.35 4.93
C LYS A 77 -19.60 -1.34 3.44
N VAL A 78 -18.29 -1.34 3.15
CA VAL A 78 -17.77 -1.33 1.78
C VAL A 78 -17.29 -2.72 1.35
N PHE A 79 -16.53 -3.41 2.19
CA PHE A 79 -15.84 -4.66 1.85
C PHE A 79 -16.53 -5.91 2.41
N GLY A 80 -17.54 -5.75 3.25
CA GLY A 80 -18.32 -6.86 3.82
C GLY A 80 -17.60 -7.64 4.92
N ASP A 81 -18.12 -8.83 5.19
CA ASP A 81 -17.64 -9.71 6.27
C ASP A 81 -16.57 -10.72 5.84
N ASP A 82 -16.23 -10.77 4.55
CA ASP A 82 -15.26 -11.73 4.01
C ASP A 82 -13.81 -11.37 4.30
N TYR A 83 -13.57 -10.24 4.98
CA TYR A 83 -12.24 -9.76 5.36
C TYR A 83 -12.05 -9.76 6.88
N ASN A 84 -10.79 -9.97 7.29
CA ASN A 84 -10.29 -9.60 8.60
C ASN A 84 -9.70 -8.20 8.50
N TYR A 85 -9.95 -7.36 9.51
CA TYR A 85 -9.55 -5.95 9.50
C TYR A 85 -8.58 -5.65 10.64
N TYR A 86 -7.56 -4.87 10.33
CA TYR A 86 -6.51 -4.44 11.25
C TYR A 86 -6.36 -2.93 11.13
N PHE A 87 -6.77 -2.17 12.15
CA PHE A 87 -6.73 -0.71 12.14
C PHE A 87 -5.84 -0.15 13.22
N SER A 88 -5.24 1.01 12.95
CA SER A 88 -4.56 1.80 13.98
C SER A 88 -5.58 2.31 15.02
N THR A 89 -5.12 2.40 16.28
CA THR A 89 -5.96 2.84 17.40
C THR A 89 -5.93 4.35 17.62
N LYS A 90 -5.21 5.09 16.76
CA LYS A 90 -5.17 6.55 16.87
C LYS A 90 -6.57 7.12 16.85
N ASP A 91 -6.87 7.99 17.81
CA ASP A 91 -8.17 8.65 17.91
C ASP A 91 -8.33 9.73 16.83
N TRP A 92 -8.71 9.30 15.63
CA TRP A 92 -8.94 10.14 14.47
C TRP A 92 -9.72 9.35 13.39
N VAL A 93 -10.54 10.04 12.59
CA VAL A 93 -11.30 9.40 11.49
C VAL A 93 -10.35 8.89 10.39
N GLN A 94 -9.31 9.66 10.05
CA GLN A 94 -8.39 9.32 8.98
C GLN A 94 -7.35 8.28 9.44
N ARG A 95 -7.79 7.09 9.82
CA ARG A 95 -6.88 6.00 10.22
C ARG A 95 -6.30 5.28 9.01
N VAL A 96 -5.21 4.60 9.26
CA VAL A 96 -4.65 3.59 8.37
C VAL A 96 -5.10 2.22 8.86
N GLY A 97 -5.52 1.38 7.94
CA GLY A 97 -5.90 0.01 8.22
C GLY A 97 -5.48 -0.94 7.10
N VAL A 98 -5.63 -2.23 7.34
CA VAL A 98 -5.44 -3.28 6.35
C VAL A 98 -6.60 -4.26 6.44
N ALA A 99 -7.19 -4.59 5.30
CA ALA A 99 -8.18 -5.66 5.15
C ALA A 99 -7.52 -6.87 4.48
N VAL A 100 -7.70 -8.07 5.03
CA VAL A 100 -7.18 -9.32 4.47
C VAL A 100 -8.31 -10.31 4.27
N LYS A 101 -8.47 -10.77 3.03
CA LYS A 101 -9.55 -11.68 2.63
C LYS A 101 -9.41 -13.01 3.36
N LYS A 102 -10.45 -13.47 4.04
CA LYS A 102 -10.44 -14.70 4.84
C LYS A 102 -10.12 -15.94 3.99
N SER A 103 -10.69 -16.00 2.78
CA SER A 103 -10.47 -17.11 1.84
C SER A 103 -9.06 -17.18 1.27
N SER A 104 -8.24 -16.13 1.43
CA SER A 104 -6.84 -16.14 0.98
C SER A 104 -5.97 -17.15 1.74
N GLY A 105 -6.37 -17.53 2.96
CA GLY A 105 -5.59 -18.43 3.82
C GLY A 105 -4.27 -17.84 4.29
N ILE A 106 -4.13 -16.51 4.28
CA ILE A 106 -2.94 -15.80 4.75
C ILE A 106 -3.02 -15.63 6.27
N ASN A 107 -1.95 -16.01 6.97
CA ASN A 107 -1.77 -15.69 8.38
C ASN A 107 -1.22 -14.26 8.50
N VAL A 108 -1.76 -13.50 9.44
CA VAL A 108 -1.46 -12.08 9.61
C VAL A 108 -0.97 -11.80 11.01
N THR A 109 0.18 -11.13 11.12
CA THR A 109 0.59 -10.42 12.32
C THR A 109 0.54 -8.92 12.04
N ALA A 110 -0.18 -8.16 12.86
CA ALA A 110 -0.38 -6.73 12.66
C ALA A 110 0.11 -5.93 13.87
N LYS A 111 0.81 -4.83 13.61
CA LYS A 111 1.30 -3.88 14.62
C LYS A 111 1.09 -2.46 14.13
N GLU A 112 0.88 -1.53 15.05
CA GLU A 112 0.90 -0.11 14.72
C GLU A 112 2.35 0.37 14.57
N TYR A 113 2.63 1.07 13.49
CA TYR A 113 3.91 1.76 13.31
C TYR A 113 3.76 3.22 13.73
N LYS A 114 3.88 3.45 15.05
CA LYS A 114 3.64 4.77 15.67
C LYS A 114 4.72 5.80 15.35
N ALA A 115 5.89 5.36 14.92
CA ALA A 115 7.01 6.24 14.59
C ALA A 115 6.67 7.26 13.48
N LEU A 116 5.69 6.95 12.61
CA LEU A 116 5.22 7.88 11.58
C LEU A 116 4.39 9.06 12.13
N ASP A 117 3.97 9.05 13.39
CA ASP A 117 3.19 10.15 14.00
C ASP A 117 4.06 11.33 14.43
N VAL A 118 4.89 11.82 13.56
CA VAL A 118 5.72 12.99 13.79
C VAL A 118 4.91 14.28 13.57
N GLY A 119 4.62 15.00 14.63
CA GLY A 119 3.84 16.23 14.56
C GLY A 119 2.33 16.03 14.43
N ARG A 120 1.80 14.99 15.06
CA ARG A 120 0.37 14.65 15.12
C ARG A 120 -0.25 14.38 13.74
N VAL A 121 0.33 13.43 13.03
CA VAL A 121 -0.20 12.90 11.77
C VAL A 121 -0.84 11.52 11.99
N ARG A 122 -0.52 10.50 11.22
CA ARG A 122 -1.14 9.17 11.33
C ARG A 122 -0.08 8.14 11.74
N TYR A 123 -0.53 7.03 12.33
CA TYR A 123 0.29 5.82 12.44
C TYR A 123 0.30 5.10 11.11
N GLY A 124 1.36 4.34 10.82
CA GLY A 124 1.32 3.28 9.83
C GLY A 124 0.81 1.97 10.43
N MET A 125 0.57 0.97 9.58
CA MET A 125 0.31 -0.40 9.98
C MET A 125 1.42 -1.29 9.44
N ASP A 126 2.18 -1.90 10.34
CA ASP A 126 3.23 -2.88 10.05
C ASP A 126 2.59 -4.27 10.08
N ILE A 127 2.56 -4.93 8.93
CA ILE A 127 1.84 -6.18 8.70
C ILE A 127 2.83 -7.23 8.21
N THR A 128 2.85 -8.37 8.87
CA THR A 128 3.55 -9.55 8.36
C THR A 128 2.51 -10.54 7.82
N LEU A 129 2.62 -10.84 6.54
CA LEU A 129 1.82 -11.86 5.85
C LEU A 129 2.65 -13.13 5.74
N THR A 130 2.08 -14.26 6.18
CA THR A 130 2.74 -15.57 6.08
C THR A 130 1.81 -16.58 5.43
N LYS A 131 2.31 -17.29 4.42
CA LYS A 131 1.59 -18.37 3.73
C LYS A 131 2.59 -19.38 3.17
N ASN A 132 2.37 -20.68 3.38
CA ASN A 132 3.22 -21.76 2.85
C ASN A 132 4.72 -21.52 3.09
N ASP A 133 5.09 -21.15 4.32
CA ASP A 133 6.48 -20.85 4.75
C ASP A 133 7.12 -19.63 4.07
N LYS A 134 6.37 -18.89 3.28
CA LYS A 134 6.81 -17.60 2.73
C LYS A 134 6.30 -16.44 3.57
N THR A 135 7.12 -15.42 3.69
CA THR A 135 6.80 -14.22 4.46
C THR A 135 6.97 -12.98 3.58
N LEU A 136 6.01 -12.07 3.69
CA LEU A 136 6.04 -10.75 3.08
C LEU A 136 5.69 -9.71 4.14
N HIS A 137 6.56 -8.70 4.31
CA HIS A 137 6.32 -7.59 5.21
C HIS A 137 5.69 -6.43 4.44
N LEU A 138 4.65 -5.83 5.02
CA LEU A 138 3.96 -4.67 4.45
C LEU A 138 3.97 -3.53 5.46
N LEU A 139 4.29 -2.32 5.02
CA LEU A 139 4.00 -1.11 5.76
C LEU A 139 2.91 -0.34 5.02
N ALA A 140 1.70 -0.32 5.57
CA ALA A 140 0.62 0.53 5.07
C ALA A 140 0.78 1.94 5.63
N VAL A 141 0.79 2.94 4.73
CA VAL A 141 1.06 4.33 5.08
C VAL A 141 -0.03 5.28 4.62
N HIS A 142 -0.16 6.42 5.33
CA HIS A 142 -0.83 7.63 4.88
C HIS A 142 0.00 8.82 5.35
N LEU A 143 0.88 9.30 4.50
CA LEU A 143 1.82 10.36 4.84
C LEU A 143 1.15 11.74 4.85
N LYS A 144 1.87 12.76 5.30
CA LYS A 144 1.33 14.13 5.41
C LYS A 144 1.04 14.73 4.05
N SER A 145 -0.22 15.11 3.84
CA SER A 145 -0.68 15.81 2.65
C SER A 145 -0.28 17.30 2.61
N GLY A 146 -0.31 17.88 1.40
CA GLY A 146 -0.21 19.32 1.20
C GLY A 146 1.20 19.85 0.92
N CYS A 147 2.25 19.01 0.92
CA CYS A 147 3.59 19.42 0.48
C CYS A 147 3.80 19.24 -1.04
N PHE A 148 3.03 18.34 -1.66
CA PHE A 148 3.02 18.07 -3.11
C PHE A 148 4.41 17.76 -3.67
N THR A 149 5.04 18.71 -4.37
CA THR A 149 6.33 18.58 -5.05
C THR A 149 7.42 19.51 -4.52
N ALA A 150 7.14 20.25 -3.45
CA ALA A 150 8.14 21.16 -2.87
C ALA A 150 9.32 20.36 -2.27
N PRO A 151 10.56 20.90 -2.32
CA PRO A 151 11.73 20.23 -1.75
C PRO A 151 11.59 20.06 -0.23
N LEU A 152 12.06 18.91 0.28
CA LEU A 152 11.88 18.47 1.66
C LEU A 152 13.07 18.77 2.57
N ASP A 153 14.22 19.22 2.01
CA ASP A 153 15.39 19.55 2.82
C ASP A 153 15.11 20.70 3.80
N SER A 154 15.75 20.64 4.96
CA SER A 154 15.49 21.58 6.06
C SER A 154 15.78 23.04 5.67
N LYS A 155 16.72 23.29 4.77
CA LYS A 155 17.08 24.63 4.29
C LYS A 155 15.97 25.21 3.41
N SER A 156 15.51 24.42 2.43
CA SER A 156 14.41 24.81 1.52
C SER A 156 13.12 25.01 2.30
N VAL A 157 12.77 24.11 3.21
CA VAL A 157 11.56 24.21 4.04
C VAL A 157 11.62 25.47 4.94
N LYS A 158 12.77 25.76 5.57
CA LYS A 158 12.93 26.97 6.38
C LYS A 158 12.79 28.26 5.54
N ALA A 159 13.27 28.24 4.31
CA ALA A 159 13.24 29.37 3.38
C ALA A 159 11.83 29.61 2.75
N MET A 160 10.90 28.67 2.89
CA MET A 160 9.55 28.85 2.34
C MET A 160 8.88 30.11 2.90
N PRO A 161 8.18 30.86 2.05
CA PRO A 161 7.37 31.98 2.49
C PRO A 161 6.36 31.58 3.57
N SER A 162 5.99 32.54 4.41
CA SER A 162 4.99 32.34 5.48
C SER A 162 4.16 33.59 5.75
N SER A 163 4.02 34.44 4.75
CA SER A 163 3.26 35.69 4.82
C SER A 163 1.74 35.46 4.74
N SER A 164 1.31 34.49 3.96
CA SER A 164 -0.10 34.10 3.82
C SER A 164 -0.46 32.82 4.57
N VAL A 165 -1.75 32.56 4.77
CA VAL A 165 -2.26 31.31 5.38
C VAL A 165 -1.85 30.09 4.56
N ASN A 166 -1.92 30.18 3.22
CA ASN A 166 -1.58 29.07 2.34
C ASN A 166 -0.08 28.75 2.39
N GLU A 167 0.78 29.76 2.41
CA GLU A 167 2.23 29.58 2.56
C GLU A 167 2.59 28.93 3.90
N LYS A 168 1.96 29.36 5.00
CA LYS A 168 2.14 28.76 6.32
C LYS A 168 1.71 27.28 6.32
N ARG A 169 0.57 26.95 5.70
CA ARG A 169 0.08 25.57 5.57
C ARG A 169 1.02 24.70 4.74
N LEU A 170 1.52 25.21 3.61
CA LEU A 170 2.50 24.51 2.78
C LEU A 170 3.78 24.21 3.58
N LYS A 171 4.34 25.22 4.22
CA LYS A 171 5.54 25.08 5.05
C LYS A 171 5.36 24.06 6.18
N GLU A 172 4.23 24.10 6.88
CA GLU A 172 3.89 23.13 7.93
C GLU A 172 3.76 21.70 7.35
N ALA A 173 3.09 21.58 6.21
CA ALA A 173 2.93 20.29 5.54
C ALA A 173 4.27 19.68 5.15
N CYS A 174 5.16 20.48 4.53
CA CYS A 174 6.50 20.02 4.14
C CYS A 174 7.38 19.69 5.35
N THR A 175 7.28 20.48 6.43
CA THR A 175 7.98 20.18 7.69
C THR A 175 7.56 18.82 8.24
N LYS A 176 6.26 18.55 8.28
CA LYS A 176 5.74 17.28 8.81
C LYS A 176 6.10 16.10 7.90
N LEU A 177 5.99 16.27 6.58
CA LEU A 177 6.36 15.22 5.64
C LEU A 177 7.87 14.92 5.71
N SER A 178 8.72 15.94 5.73
CA SER A 178 10.17 15.79 5.91
C SER A 178 10.53 15.01 7.19
N ASN A 179 9.83 15.29 8.29
CA ASN A 179 10.04 14.57 9.53
C ASN A 179 9.56 13.10 9.50
N GLN A 180 8.70 12.72 8.55
CA GLN A 180 8.27 11.33 8.36
C GLN A 180 9.27 10.48 7.57
N ILE A 181 10.22 11.10 6.86
CA ILE A 181 11.23 10.39 6.07
C ILE A 181 12.03 9.45 6.96
N LYS A 182 12.68 9.99 7.98
CA LYS A 182 13.56 9.21 8.86
C LYS A 182 12.90 7.96 9.46
N PRO A 183 11.71 8.01 10.09
CA PRO A 183 11.07 6.79 10.59
C PRO A 183 10.65 5.83 9.46
N LEU A 184 10.33 6.32 8.27
CA LEU A 184 10.00 5.48 7.14
C LEU A 184 11.22 4.72 6.65
N GLU A 185 12.35 5.40 6.48
CA GLU A 185 13.65 4.80 6.15
C GLU A 185 14.08 3.78 7.21
N GLN A 186 13.98 4.10 8.49
CA GLN A 186 14.32 3.15 9.57
C GLN A 186 13.54 1.83 9.46
N TRP A 187 12.29 1.86 9.01
CA TRP A 187 11.53 0.63 8.77
C TRP A 187 12.06 -0.12 7.54
N ILE A 188 12.35 0.60 6.46
CA ILE A 188 12.91 0.08 5.21
C ILE A 188 14.28 -0.56 5.47
N ASP A 189 15.20 0.18 6.09
CA ASP A 189 16.56 -0.25 6.42
C ASP A 189 16.55 -1.52 7.27
N THR A 190 15.69 -1.56 8.30
CA THR A 190 15.57 -2.74 9.18
C THR A 190 15.22 -4.01 8.39
N HIS A 191 14.36 -3.91 7.39
CA HIS A 191 13.98 -5.05 6.56
C HIS A 191 15.00 -5.35 5.47
N ALA A 192 15.69 -4.34 4.94
CA ALA A 192 16.76 -4.50 3.98
C ALA A 192 17.98 -5.19 4.60
N GLU A 193 18.41 -4.76 5.80
CA GLU A 193 19.51 -5.40 6.56
C GLU A 193 19.23 -6.88 6.88
N GLN A 194 17.95 -7.23 7.09
CA GLN A 194 17.52 -8.61 7.32
C GLN A 194 17.33 -9.43 6.03
N ASP A 195 17.58 -8.83 4.88
CA ASP A 195 17.33 -9.44 3.56
C ASP A 195 15.92 -10.05 3.46
N THR A 196 14.88 -9.32 3.89
CA THR A 196 13.47 -9.77 3.83
C THR A 196 12.75 -9.19 2.63
N ALA A 197 11.70 -9.86 2.16
CA ALA A 197 10.80 -9.30 1.16
C ALA A 197 9.84 -8.32 1.84
N TYR A 198 9.85 -7.04 1.41
CA TYR A 198 8.95 -6.04 1.96
C TYR A 198 8.38 -5.11 0.88
N ILE A 199 7.21 -4.54 1.20
CA ILE A 199 6.50 -3.57 0.37
C ILE A 199 5.99 -2.44 1.27
N VAL A 200 6.21 -1.18 0.88
CA VAL A 200 5.53 -0.03 1.46
C VAL A 200 4.41 0.39 0.52
N LEU A 201 3.17 0.48 1.02
CA LEU A 201 2.03 0.81 0.16
C LEU A 201 1.05 1.75 0.85
N GLY A 202 0.40 2.59 0.07
CA GLY A 202 -0.57 3.55 0.60
C GLY A 202 -0.54 4.89 -0.11
N ASP A 203 -1.14 5.86 0.56
CA ASP A 203 -1.11 7.26 0.16
C ASP A 203 0.15 7.95 0.72
N PHE A 204 1.12 8.16 -0.15
CA PHE A 204 2.35 8.88 0.19
C PHE A 204 2.17 10.40 0.13
N ASN A 205 1.05 10.86 -0.44
CA ASN A 205 0.80 12.30 -0.66
C ASN A 205 1.96 12.99 -1.40
N ARG A 206 2.71 12.21 -2.21
CA ARG A 206 3.89 12.66 -2.95
C ARG A 206 3.89 12.09 -4.36
N ARG A 207 4.24 12.93 -5.32
CA ARG A 207 4.31 12.57 -6.74
C ARG A 207 5.73 12.11 -7.07
N PHE A 208 5.99 10.82 -7.01
CA PHE A 208 7.33 10.28 -7.31
C PHE A 208 7.79 10.59 -8.73
N SER A 209 6.87 10.59 -9.71
CA SER A 209 7.17 11.01 -11.08
C SER A 209 7.75 12.44 -11.15
N GLN A 210 7.26 13.34 -10.31
CA GLN A 210 7.74 14.72 -10.25
C GLN A 210 9.08 14.83 -9.51
N ASP A 211 9.30 14.08 -8.44
CA ASP A 211 10.58 14.00 -7.76
C ASP A 211 11.69 13.56 -8.71
N ILE A 212 11.40 12.57 -9.55
CA ILE A 212 12.30 12.07 -10.60
C ILE A 212 12.52 13.13 -11.68
N ALA A 213 11.45 13.75 -12.19
CA ALA A 213 11.53 14.76 -13.26
C ALA A 213 12.30 16.02 -12.83
N LEU A 214 12.15 16.41 -11.56
CA LEU A 214 12.87 17.54 -10.95
C LEU A 214 14.31 17.19 -10.60
N LYS A 215 14.73 15.92 -10.74
CA LYS A 215 16.07 15.43 -10.41
C LYS A 215 16.49 15.83 -8.99
N TYR A 216 15.60 15.68 -8.04
CA TYR A 216 15.90 15.98 -6.66
C TYR A 216 17.05 15.12 -6.14
N SER A 217 17.85 15.70 -5.25
CA SER A 217 18.78 14.95 -4.40
C SER A 217 18.02 14.22 -3.28
N GLU A 218 18.66 13.29 -2.62
CA GLU A 218 18.11 12.47 -1.53
C GLU A 218 17.48 13.32 -0.43
N ASP A 219 18.08 14.45 -0.07
CA ASP A 219 17.54 15.36 0.93
C ASP A 219 16.32 16.17 0.47
N LYS A 220 16.00 16.20 -0.84
CA LYS A 220 14.92 17.03 -1.41
C LYS A 220 13.72 16.28 -1.89
N GLY A 221 13.88 15.08 -2.40
CA GLY A 221 12.80 14.25 -2.91
C GLY A 221 12.47 13.11 -1.96
N LEU A 222 11.19 12.81 -1.78
CA LEU A 222 10.82 11.64 -0.97
C LEU A 222 11.26 10.34 -1.66
N TRP A 223 11.08 10.25 -2.98
CA TRP A 223 11.50 9.06 -3.73
C TRP A 223 13.00 8.83 -3.63
N GLN A 224 13.80 9.90 -3.75
CA GLN A 224 15.25 9.80 -3.66
C GLN A 224 15.72 9.46 -2.23
N ALA A 225 15.08 10.02 -1.21
CA ALA A 225 15.38 9.70 0.16
C ALA A 225 15.16 8.20 0.46
N LEU A 226 14.03 7.64 0.02
CA LEU A 226 13.70 6.23 0.25
C LEU A 226 14.53 5.26 -0.60
N ASN A 227 15.20 5.73 -1.65
CA ASN A 227 15.95 4.94 -2.63
C ASN A 227 17.39 5.44 -2.71
N ASP A 228 18.00 5.76 -1.58
CA ASP A 228 19.28 6.46 -1.48
C ASP A 228 20.48 5.52 -1.45
N GLU A 229 20.37 4.32 -0.96
CA GLU A 229 21.49 3.41 -0.78
C GLU A 229 21.48 2.26 -1.79
N GLY A 230 22.63 1.95 -2.37
CA GLY A 230 22.80 0.99 -3.47
C GLY A 230 22.38 -0.46 -3.19
N GLN A 231 21.99 -0.80 -1.96
CA GLN A 231 21.41 -2.09 -1.61
C GLN A 231 19.88 -2.10 -1.71
N GLU A 232 19.26 -0.93 -1.80
CA GLU A 232 17.82 -0.74 -1.73
C GLU A 232 17.22 -0.27 -3.05
N ALA A 233 17.63 -0.82 -4.18
CA ALA A 233 17.04 -0.47 -5.49
C ALA A 233 15.51 -0.65 -5.48
N LEU A 234 14.81 0.21 -4.71
CA LEU A 234 13.36 0.21 -4.59
C LEU A 234 12.72 0.41 -5.96
N TRP A 235 11.60 -0.23 -6.16
CA TRP A 235 10.85 -0.15 -7.39
C TRP A 235 9.36 0.07 -7.14
N THR A 236 8.73 0.88 -7.99
CA THR A 236 7.27 1.04 -7.99
C THR A 236 6.74 1.14 -9.42
N PRO A 237 5.63 0.50 -9.75
CA PRO A 237 5.04 0.60 -11.09
C PRO A 237 4.49 1.99 -11.41
N THR A 238 4.31 2.87 -10.41
CA THR A 238 3.71 4.19 -10.57
C THR A 238 4.70 5.31 -10.87
N ALA A 239 6.02 5.08 -10.70
CA ALA A 239 7.05 6.11 -10.82
C ALA A 239 7.10 6.77 -12.22
N THR A 240 6.75 6.05 -13.27
CA THR A 240 6.85 6.51 -14.67
C THR A 240 5.51 6.52 -15.42
N LYS A 241 4.41 6.28 -14.71
CA LYS A 241 3.06 6.23 -15.31
C LYS A 241 2.24 7.45 -14.95
N ASN A 242 1.33 7.81 -15.82
CA ASN A 242 0.26 8.75 -15.52
C ASN A 242 -0.95 8.01 -14.95
N SER A 243 -1.66 8.66 -14.06
CA SER A 243 -2.93 8.18 -13.50
C SER A 243 -4.08 8.53 -14.44
N ASP A 244 -4.96 7.56 -14.67
CA ASP A 244 -6.21 7.72 -15.40
C ASP A 244 -7.41 7.98 -14.46
N CYS A 245 -7.16 8.18 -13.17
CA CYS A 245 -8.19 8.43 -12.19
C CYS A 245 -9.08 9.60 -12.59
N TRP A 246 -10.40 9.36 -12.57
CA TRP A 246 -11.40 10.33 -13.03
C TRP A 246 -11.15 10.87 -14.45
N GLY A 247 -10.74 9.98 -15.37
CA GLY A 247 -10.43 10.36 -16.75
C GLY A 247 -9.19 11.26 -16.87
N GLY A 248 -8.22 11.07 -15.96
CA GLY A 248 -6.98 11.85 -15.93
C GLY A 248 -7.13 13.24 -15.27
N HIS A 249 -8.21 13.48 -14.50
CA HIS A 249 -8.33 14.69 -13.70
C HIS A 249 -7.18 14.80 -12.69
N TYR A 250 -6.80 13.67 -12.07
CA TYR A 250 -5.61 13.53 -11.24
C TYR A 250 -4.54 12.78 -12.04
N LYS A 251 -3.60 13.50 -12.65
CA LYS A 251 -2.62 12.93 -13.60
C LYS A 251 -1.45 12.22 -12.94
N ASP A 252 -1.07 12.64 -11.73
CA ASP A 252 0.06 12.05 -11.03
C ASP A 252 -0.45 11.07 -9.97
N TYR A 253 0.24 9.93 -9.82
CA TYR A 253 0.02 9.08 -8.66
C TYR A 253 0.59 9.74 -7.39
N ILE A 254 -0.16 9.64 -6.31
CA ILE A 254 0.27 9.90 -4.93
C ILE A 254 0.08 8.66 -4.05
N ASP A 255 -0.68 7.70 -4.55
CA ASP A 255 -0.77 6.34 -4.02
C ASP A 255 0.28 5.47 -4.71
N HIS A 256 1.08 4.75 -3.93
CA HIS A 256 2.18 3.94 -4.46
C HIS A 256 2.21 2.56 -3.79
N ILE A 257 2.76 1.58 -4.52
CA ILE A 257 3.14 0.27 -4.02
C ILE A 257 4.63 0.12 -4.32
N VAL A 258 5.45 0.27 -3.29
CA VAL A 258 6.92 0.34 -3.37
C VAL A 258 7.51 -0.98 -2.92
N PHE A 259 8.27 -1.63 -3.78
CA PHE A 259 8.85 -2.95 -3.60
C PHE A 259 10.31 -2.86 -3.22
N SER A 260 10.73 -3.66 -2.23
CA SER A 260 12.15 -4.04 -2.07
C SER A 260 12.61 -4.89 -3.26
N PRO A 261 13.94 -5.00 -3.51
CA PRO A 261 14.48 -5.89 -4.54
C PRO A 261 13.94 -7.31 -4.42
N LYS A 262 13.94 -7.87 -3.21
CA LYS A 262 13.47 -9.23 -2.93
C LYS A 262 11.96 -9.42 -3.11
N ALA A 263 11.16 -8.41 -2.76
CA ALA A 263 9.71 -8.46 -3.03
C ALA A 263 9.43 -8.31 -4.54
N LYS A 264 10.26 -7.56 -5.28
CA LYS A 264 10.12 -7.38 -6.73
C LYS A 264 10.31 -8.70 -7.50
N GLU A 265 11.11 -9.64 -7.01
CA GLU A 265 11.24 -10.97 -7.61
C GLU A 265 9.92 -11.75 -7.64
N ASN A 266 9.04 -11.45 -6.68
CA ASN A 266 7.72 -12.07 -6.59
C ASN A 266 6.62 -11.31 -7.34
N TYR A 267 6.92 -10.12 -7.88
CA TYR A 267 5.96 -9.34 -8.66
C TYR A 267 5.57 -10.05 -9.95
N ILE A 268 4.29 -10.07 -10.26
CA ILE A 268 3.79 -10.61 -11.53
C ILE A 268 3.78 -9.47 -12.55
N GLU A 269 4.62 -9.61 -13.56
CA GLU A 269 4.80 -8.59 -14.60
C GLU A 269 3.46 -8.22 -15.26
N ALA A 270 3.30 -6.91 -15.54
CA ALA A 270 2.09 -6.32 -16.12
C ALA A 270 0.81 -6.47 -15.26
N SER A 271 0.92 -6.87 -13.99
CA SER A 271 -0.23 -7.01 -13.10
C SER A 271 -0.67 -5.70 -12.43
N PHE A 272 0.09 -4.61 -12.59
CA PHE A 272 -0.32 -3.32 -12.06
C PHE A 272 -1.61 -2.85 -12.74
N ASP A 273 -2.60 -2.51 -11.94
CA ASP A 273 -3.89 -2.02 -12.37
C ASP A 273 -4.35 -0.82 -11.52
N GLN A 274 -5.04 0.11 -12.15
CA GLN A 274 -5.76 1.19 -11.49
C GLN A 274 -7.24 1.04 -11.81
N LEU A 275 -8.04 0.73 -10.81
CA LEU A 275 -9.49 0.64 -10.96
C LEU A 275 -10.09 2.05 -11.00
N VAL A 276 -10.36 2.55 -12.22
CA VAL A 276 -10.89 3.90 -12.42
C VAL A 276 -12.41 3.94 -12.25
N PHE A 277 -12.90 5.05 -11.68
CA PHE A 277 -14.33 5.27 -11.53
C PHE A 277 -14.98 5.59 -12.89
N LYS A 278 -16.12 4.93 -13.16
CA LYS A 278 -16.84 5.08 -14.45
C LYS A 278 -17.55 6.42 -14.63
N PRO A 279 -18.17 7.03 -13.58
CA PRO A 279 -18.82 8.31 -13.73
C PRO A 279 -17.81 9.40 -14.13
N LYS A 280 -18.30 10.40 -14.85
CA LYS A 280 -17.49 11.61 -15.09
C LYS A 280 -17.21 12.33 -13.78
N TYR A 281 -15.99 12.83 -13.62
CA TYR A 281 -15.61 13.59 -12.43
C TYR A 281 -16.60 14.72 -12.10
N THR A 282 -17.06 14.73 -10.87
CA THR A 282 -17.61 15.90 -10.20
C THR A 282 -17.04 15.95 -8.78
N LYS A 283 -17.04 17.13 -8.18
CA LYS A 283 -16.54 17.28 -6.81
C LYS A 283 -17.36 16.44 -5.82
N GLU A 284 -18.66 16.38 -6.00
CA GLU A 284 -19.57 15.60 -5.16
C GLU A 284 -19.25 14.10 -5.26
N LEU A 285 -19.12 13.57 -6.47
CA LEU A 285 -18.77 12.17 -6.70
C LEU A 285 -17.40 11.81 -6.16
N SER A 286 -16.41 12.70 -6.27
CA SER A 286 -15.10 12.46 -5.69
C SER A 286 -15.12 12.47 -4.15
N GLN A 287 -16.09 13.10 -3.53
CA GLN A 287 -16.29 13.07 -2.08
C GLN A 287 -17.06 11.81 -1.63
N THR A 288 -18.08 11.38 -2.38
CA THR A 288 -18.90 10.23 -2.00
C THR A 288 -18.26 8.89 -2.36
N LEU A 289 -17.58 8.79 -3.50
CA LEU A 289 -16.77 7.63 -3.86
C LEU A 289 -15.36 7.76 -3.26
N SER A 290 -14.46 8.39 -3.99
CA SER A 290 -13.14 8.79 -3.55
C SER A 290 -12.49 9.71 -4.58
N ASP A 291 -11.65 10.63 -4.17
CA ASP A 291 -10.74 11.35 -5.06
C ASP A 291 -9.47 10.52 -5.40
N HIS A 292 -9.33 9.34 -4.80
CA HIS A 292 -8.29 8.34 -5.08
C HIS A 292 -8.87 7.09 -5.73
N CYS A 293 -8.43 6.73 -6.92
CA CYS A 293 -8.77 5.46 -7.54
C CYS A 293 -7.88 4.34 -6.97
N PRO A 294 -8.45 3.19 -6.57
CA PRO A 294 -7.63 2.11 -6.03
C PRO A 294 -6.58 1.63 -7.02
N ILE A 295 -5.40 1.34 -6.53
CA ILE A 295 -4.31 0.71 -7.28
C ILE A 295 -4.04 -0.69 -6.76
N SER A 296 -3.63 -1.59 -7.63
CA SER A 296 -3.33 -2.96 -7.25
C SER A 296 -2.22 -3.59 -8.07
N VAL A 297 -1.64 -4.65 -7.52
CA VAL A 297 -0.62 -5.49 -8.13
C VAL A 297 -0.87 -6.95 -7.75
N LYS A 298 -0.30 -7.90 -8.48
CA LYS A 298 -0.23 -9.30 -8.06
C LYS A 298 1.20 -9.69 -7.71
N VAL A 299 1.33 -10.50 -6.68
CA VAL A 299 2.60 -11.08 -6.23
C VAL A 299 2.44 -12.56 -5.94
N LYS A 300 3.54 -13.31 -5.95
CA LYS A 300 3.59 -14.72 -5.56
C LYS A 300 3.98 -14.82 -4.08
N LEU A 301 3.11 -15.39 -3.26
CA LEU A 301 3.34 -15.65 -1.84
C LEU A 301 3.23 -17.14 -1.51
#